data_23f00330e6a5c07342fd36e4e41a326a
#
_entry.id   23f00330e6a5c07342fd36e4e41a326a
#
_cell.length_a   1.000
_cell.length_b   1.000
_cell.length_c   1.000
_cell.angle_alpha   90.00
_cell.angle_beta   90.00
_cell.angle_gamma   90.00
#
_symmetry.space_group_name_H-M   'P 1'
#
loop_
_entity.id
_entity.type
_entity.pdbx_description
1 polymer ?
#
loop_
_entity_poly.entity_id
_entity_poly.type
_entity_poly.pdbx_seq_one_letter_code
_entity_poly.pdbx_strand_id
1 'polypeptide(L)'
;MSRFKPHLLFTWLDEICHNQSLLDAIEDLIGPDLLIYSTAFFIKNAGDNAYVPWHQDTAYADFKGGKQVRAWVAFTNSNKRNSCMRVIKGSHLRRLNHRDDPLDENNILFRKEQLSEDIDETLPADLILKPGEMSVHDYGVVPGSEANNSDDRRIGFAIAFITPDTKPVGRKETAMLVKGSASEADWELEPRPKRDLDLRAKEAHRHAMKIRTGHFYNTKGTVTG
;
A
#
# COMPACT_ATOMS: atom_id res chain seq x y z
N MET A 1 10.59 11.70 -8.45
CA MET A 1 10.00 11.72 -7.09
C MET A 1 9.47 10.34 -6.79
N SER A 2 9.74 9.80 -5.59
CA SER A 2 9.22 8.46 -5.22
C SER A 2 7.69 8.50 -5.13
N ARG A 3 7.02 7.48 -5.68
CA ARG A 3 5.57 7.31 -5.52
C ARG A 3 5.19 6.81 -4.11
N PHE A 4 6.18 6.35 -3.33
CA PHE A 4 5.99 5.82 -1.99
C PHE A 4 6.20 6.86 -0.90
N LYS A 5 5.44 6.75 0.18
CA LYS A 5 5.43 7.64 1.35
C LYS A 5 5.32 9.14 1.00
N PRO A 6 4.52 9.56 -0.01
CA PRO A 6 4.39 10.97 -0.35
C PRO A 6 3.72 11.79 0.77
N HIS A 7 3.03 11.18 1.72
CA HIS A 7 2.49 11.83 2.92
C HIS A 7 3.58 12.47 3.79
N LEU A 8 4.84 12.01 3.70
CA LEU A 8 5.97 12.64 4.37
C LEU A 8 6.46 13.91 3.66
N LEU A 9 6.04 14.13 2.42
CA LEU A 9 6.50 15.24 1.58
C LEU A 9 5.46 16.35 1.40
N PHE A 10 4.17 16.01 1.51
CA PHE A 10 3.07 16.91 1.22
C PHE A 10 2.09 16.97 2.39
N THR A 11 1.86 18.17 2.88
CA THR A 11 0.96 18.43 4.02
C THR A 11 -0.48 17.99 3.74
N TRP A 12 -0.98 18.24 2.54
CA TRP A 12 -2.34 17.84 2.16
C TRP A 12 -2.53 16.31 2.09
N LEU A 13 -1.49 15.53 1.79
CA LEU A 13 -1.55 14.06 1.87
C LEU A 13 -1.48 13.57 3.31
N ASP A 14 -0.69 14.24 4.15
CA ASP A 14 -0.66 14.01 5.58
C ASP A 14 -2.04 14.33 6.22
N GLU A 15 -2.71 15.40 5.79
CA GLU A 15 -4.07 15.74 6.23
C GLU A 15 -5.09 14.65 5.83
N ILE A 16 -4.99 14.06 4.63
CA ILE A 16 -5.81 12.91 4.25
C ILE A 16 -5.54 11.72 5.17
N CYS A 17 -4.27 11.44 5.47
CA CYS A 17 -3.88 10.38 6.40
C CYS A 17 -4.41 10.57 7.82
N HIS A 18 -4.67 11.81 8.22
CA HIS A 18 -5.24 12.18 9.53
C HIS A 18 -6.73 12.55 9.47
N ASN A 19 -7.39 12.28 8.34
CA ASN A 19 -8.84 12.56 8.23
C ASN A 19 -9.63 11.72 9.24
N GLN A 20 -10.45 12.38 10.05
CA GLN A 20 -11.16 11.74 11.16
C GLN A 20 -12.07 10.59 10.68
N SER A 21 -12.85 10.80 9.62
CA SER A 21 -13.75 9.76 9.10
C SER A 21 -13.01 8.55 8.56
N LEU A 22 -11.82 8.75 7.99
CA LEU A 22 -10.94 7.66 7.58
C LEU A 22 -10.43 6.89 8.80
N LEU A 23 -9.89 7.62 9.80
CA LEU A 23 -9.33 6.99 11.00
C LEU A 23 -10.38 6.26 11.82
N ASP A 24 -11.60 6.78 11.95
CA ASP A 24 -12.69 6.14 12.67
C ASP A 24 -13.09 4.81 11.99
N ALA A 25 -13.19 4.80 10.66
CA ALA A 25 -13.48 3.57 9.91
C ALA A 25 -12.36 2.50 10.06
N ILE A 26 -11.10 2.93 10.14
CA ILE A 26 -9.98 2.00 10.37
C ILE A 26 -9.94 1.51 11.81
N GLU A 27 -10.19 2.41 12.78
CA GLU A 27 -10.28 2.05 14.20
C GLU A 27 -11.33 0.97 14.48
N ASP A 28 -12.51 1.10 13.87
CA ASP A 28 -13.59 0.09 13.99
C ASP A 28 -13.15 -1.30 13.50
N LEU A 29 -12.20 -1.37 12.55
CA LEU A 29 -11.71 -2.63 12.00
C LEU A 29 -10.54 -3.23 12.79
N ILE A 30 -9.56 -2.40 13.16
CA ILE A 30 -8.30 -2.91 13.72
C ILE A 30 -7.98 -2.43 15.13
N GLY A 31 -8.73 -1.47 15.67
CA GLY A 31 -8.56 -0.95 17.04
C GLY A 31 -8.01 0.48 17.07
N PRO A 32 -7.85 1.06 18.28
CA PRO A 32 -7.66 2.51 18.47
C PRO A 32 -6.23 3.01 18.21
N ASP A 33 -5.24 2.13 18.22
CA ASP A 33 -3.83 2.50 18.04
C ASP A 33 -3.41 2.23 16.60
N LEU A 34 -3.16 3.29 15.82
CA LEU A 34 -2.97 3.22 14.38
C LEU A 34 -1.64 3.82 13.93
N LEU A 35 -0.89 3.02 13.21
CA LEU A 35 0.29 3.45 12.48
C LEU A 35 0.05 3.38 10.96
N ILE A 36 0.59 4.33 10.21
CA ILE A 36 0.73 4.24 8.75
C ILE A 36 2.14 3.73 8.42
N TYR A 37 2.21 2.52 7.89
CA TYR A 37 3.45 1.92 7.43
C TYR A 37 3.91 2.50 6.09
N SER A 38 2.98 2.70 5.16
CA SER A 38 3.29 3.19 3.83
C SER A 38 2.08 3.86 3.18
N THR A 39 2.37 4.78 2.27
CA THR A 39 1.38 5.28 1.31
C THR A 39 1.94 5.19 -0.10
N ALA A 40 1.07 5.07 -1.10
CA ALA A 40 1.48 5.05 -2.50
C ALA A 40 0.37 5.52 -3.43
N PHE A 41 0.76 6.21 -4.51
CA PHE A 41 -0.14 6.46 -5.62
C PHE A 41 -0.19 5.28 -6.59
N PHE A 42 -1.39 4.95 -7.02
CA PHE A 42 -1.68 4.04 -8.12
C PHE A 42 -2.38 4.83 -9.22
N ILE A 43 -1.61 5.20 -10.23
CA ILE A 43 -2.05 6.04 -11.34
C ILE A 43 -2.04 5.20 -12.61
N LYS A 44 -3.16 5.22 -13.34
CA LYS A 44 -3.26 4.71 -14.70
C LYS A 44 -3.78 5.82 -15.59
N ASN A 45 -2.99 6.24 -16.57
CA ASN A 45 -3.41 7.23 -17.53
C ASN A 45 -4.41 6.63 -18.52
N ALA A 46 -5.09 7.47 -19.29
CA ALA A 46 -5.91 7.02 -20.40
C ALA A 46 -5.08 6.19 -21.38
N GLY A 47 -5.58 5.03 -21.80
CA GLY A 47 -4.86 4.13 -22.72
C GLY A 47 -3.57 3.53 -22.16
N ASP A 48 -3.39 3.50 -20.84
CA ASP A 48 -2.18 3.00 -20.19
C ASP A 48 -2.19 1.47 -20.11
N ASN A 49 -1.16 0.83 -20.62
CA ASN A 49 -0.97 -0.62 -20.52
C ASN A 49 -0.57 -1.08 -19.12
N ALA A 50 -0.32 -0.16 -18.20
CA ALA A 50 0.04 -0.46 -16.82
C ALA A 50 -1.06 -1.23 -16.09
N TYR A 51 -0.71 -2.33 -15.47
CA TYR A 51 -1.63 -3.16 -14.71
C TYR A 51 -1.06 -3.52 -13.33
N VAL A 52 -1.93 -4.01 -12.46
CA VAL A 52 -1.55 -4.57 -11.17
C VAL A 52 -1.94 -6.05 -11.21
N PRO A 53 -0.98 -6.98 -11.27
CA PRO A 53 -1.28 -8.40 -11.26
C PRO A 53 -1.92 -8.81 -9.94
N TRP A 54 -2.57 -9.96 -9.92
CA TRP A 54 -3.06 -10.56 -8.69
C TRP A 54 -1.90 -10.84 -7.73
N HIS A 55 -2.00 -10.34 -6.50
CA HIS A 55 -0.96 -10.48 -5.47
C HIS A 55 -1.60 -10.40 -4.09
N GLN A 56 -0.85 -10.68 -3.04
CA GLN A 56 -1.21 -10.34 -1.66
C GLN A 56 -0.20 -9.31 -1.13
N ASP A 57 -0.68 -8.27 -0.47
CA ASP A 57 0.21 -7.26 0.13
C ASP A 57 1.15 -7.85 1.20
N THR A 58 0.75 -8.96 1.83
CA THR A 58 1.58 -9.72 2.77
C THR A 58 2.88 -10.26 2.16
N ALA A 59 2.97 -10.35 0.84
CA ALA A 59 4.21 -10.73 0.16
C ALA A 59 5.29 -9.65 0.22
N TYR A 60 4.90 -8.39 0.43
CA TYR A 60 5.85 -7.25 0.52
C TYR A 60 6.35 -6.98 1.93
N ALA A 61 5.60 -7.40 2.93
CA ALA A 61 5.85 -7.03 4.31
C ALA A 61 6.05 -8.28 5.15
N ASP A 62 7.30 -8.53 5.53
CA ASP A 62 7.61 -9.54 6.53
C ASP A 62 7.24 -9.00 7.91
N PHE A 63 5.96 -9.14 8.26
CA PHE A 63 5.43 -8.76 9.57
C PHE A 63 4.94 -9.97 10.34
N LYS A 64 5.06 -9.89 11.68
CA LYS A 64 4.49 -10.85 12.62
C LYS A 64 3.53 -10.16 13.57
N GLY A 65 2.44 -10.83 13.87
CA GLY A 65 1.41 -10.30 14.80
C GLY A 65 0.69 -9.09 14.23
N GLY A 66 -0.10 -8.46 15.08
CA GLY A 66 -0.88 -7.29 14.77
C GLY A 66 -1.94 -7.48 13.70
N LYS A 67 -2.63 -6.38 13.40
CA LYS A 67 -3.61 -6.32 12.32
C LYS A 67 -3.13 -5.36 11.24
N GLN A 68 -3.44 -5.67 9.99
CA GLN A 68 -2.94 -4.93 8.84
C GLN A 68 -4.07 -4.78 7.82
N VAL A 69 -4.40 -3.54 7.48
CA VAL A 69 -5.39 -3.24 6.45
C VAL A 69 -4.88 -2.16 5.50
N ARG A 70 -5.37 -2.18 4.29
CA ARG A 70 -5.10 -1.16 3.30
C ARG A 70 -6.38 -0.40 2.96
N ALA A 71 -6.37 0.91 3.19
CA ALA A 71 -7.35 1.81 2.62
C ALA A 71 -6.89 2.25 1.22
N TRP A 72 -7.80 2.27 0.26
CA TRP A 72 -7.57 2.79 -1.07
C TRP A 72 -8.58 3.89 -1.37
N VAL A 73 -8.12 5.13 -1.39
CA VAL A 73 -8.93 6.34 -1.59
C VAL A 73 -8.94 6.71 -3.06
N ALA A 74 -10.13 6.83 -3.65
CA ALA A 74 -10.29 7.26 -5.04
C ALA A 74 -10.16 8.79 -5.16
N PHE A 75 -9.21 9.26 -5.97
CA PHE A 75 -9.06 10.69 -6.32
C PHE A 75 -9.80 11.06 -7.60
N THR A 76 -10.05 10.08 -8.43
CA THR A 76 -10.89 10.17 -9.63
C THR A 76 -11.95 9.10 -9.58
N ASN A 77 -12.92 9.13 -10.48
CA ASN A 77 -13.78 7.96 -10.66
C ASN A 77 -12.92 6.71 -10.88
N SER A 78 -13.29 5.62 -10.21
CA SER A 78 -12.71 4.29 -10.38
C SER A 78 -13.83 3.32 -10.71
N ASN A 79 -13.87 2.82 -11.93
CA ASN A 79 -14.94 1.97 -12.45
C ASN A 79 -14.38 0.92 -13.42
N LYS A 80 -15.23 0.04 -13.94
CA LYS A 80 -14.82 -1.02 -14.87
C LYS A 80 -14.13 -0.50 -16.13
N ARG A 81 -14.60 0.64 -16.67
CA ARG A 81 -14.05 1.20 -17.92
C ARG A 81 -12.59 1.65 -17.75
N ASN A 82 -12.25 2.29 -16.61
CA ASN A 82 -10.90 2.78 -16.32
C ASN A 82 -10.12 1.87 -15.39
N SER A 83 -10.51 0.59 -15.35
CA SER A 83 -9.81 -0.47 -14.64
C SER A 83 -9.75 -0.26 -13.12
N CYS A 84 -10.93 -0.24 -12.47
CA CYS A 84 -11.02 -0.23 -11.01
C CYS A 84 -10.28 -1.43 -10.40
N MET A 85 -9.94 -1.30 -9.14
CA MET A 85 -9.41 -2.43 -8.39
C MET A 85 -10.47 -3.53 -8.28
N ARG A 86 -10.04 -4.77 -8.41
CA ARG A 86 -10.81 -5.98 -8.21
C ARG A 86 -10.19 -6.76 -7.06
N VAL A 87 -10.98 -7.51 -6.31
CA VAL A 87 -10.51 -8.32 -5.19
C VAL A 87 -11.13 -9.71 -5.22
N ILE A 88 -10.39 -10.72 -4.79
CA ILE A 88 -10.90 -12.08 -4.59
C ILE A 88 -11.43 -12.19 -3.16
N LYS A 89 -12.75 -12.34 -3.02
CA LYS A 89 -13.39 -12.48 -1.71
C LYS A 89 -12.89 -13.72 -0.98
N GLY A 90 -12.57 -13.58 0.32
CA GLY A 90 -12.12 -14.69 1.16
C GLY A 90 -10.67 -15.13 0.94
N SER A 91 -9.93 -14.54 -0.01
CA SER A 91 -8.54 -14.92 -0.33
C SER A 91 -7.55 -14.66 0.82
N HIS A 92 -7.89 -13.78 1.78
CA HIS A 92 -7.08 -13.51 2.98
C HIS A 92 -6.98 -14.71 3.93
N LEU A 93 -7.86 -15.72 3.79
CA LEU A 93 -7.88 -16.89 4.66
C LEU A 93 -6.71 -17.85 4.44
N ARG A 94 -5.95 -17.68 3.36
CA ARG A 94 -4.75 -18.46 3.09
C ARG A 94 -3.64 -17.62 2.48
N ARG A 95 -2.39 -17.93 2.81
CA ARG A 95 -1.24 -17.36 2.12
C ARG A 95 -1.03 -18.09 0.80
N LEU A 96 -0.87 -17.33 -0.28
CA LEU A 96 -0.64 -17.83 -1.64
C LEU A 96 0.83 -17.67 -2.00
N ASN A 97 1.30 -18.49 -2.96
CA ASN A 97 2.65 -18.40 -3.45
C ASN A 97 2.80 -17.27 -4.48
N HIS A 98 3.93 -16.57 -4.41
CA HIS A 98 4.26 -15.47 -5.31
C HIS A 98 5.55 -15.74 -6.07
N ARG A 99 5.68 -15.10 -7.21
CA ARG A 99 6.91 -15.02 -8.00
C ARG A 99 7.15 -13.57 -8.41
N ASP A 100 8.41 -13.20 -8.60
CA ASP A 100 8.80 -11.91 -9.19
C ASP A 100 8.94 -12.10 -10.71
N ASP A 101 8.44 -11.13 -11.48
CA ASP A 101 8.66 -11.03 -12.91
C ASP A 101 9.32 -9.69 -13.27
N PRO A 102 10.64 -9.57 -13.10
CA PRO A 102 11.35 -8.30 -13.24
C PRO A 102 11.35 -7.76 -14.69
N LEU A 103 11.02 -8.59 -15.68
CA LEU A 103 10.99 -8.21 -17.09
C LEU A 103 9.65 -7.62 -17.53
N ASP A 104 8.60 -7.76 -16.72
CA ASP A 104 7.29 -7.22 -17.04
C ASP A 104 7.23 -5.71 -16.74
N GLU A 105 7.48 -4.89 -17.75
CA GLU A 105 7.50 -3.43 -17.63
C GLU A 105 6.12 -2.84 -17.30
N ASN A 106 5.03 -3.49 -17.73
CA ASN A 106 3.66 -3.03 -17.51
C ASN A 106 3.13 -3.32 -16.10
N ASN A 107 3.72 -4.27 -15.38
CA ASN A 107 3.42 -4.51 -13.99
C ASN A 107 3.93 -3.33 -13.13
N ILE A 108 3.02 -2.59 -12.50
CA ILE A 108 3.40 -1.40 -11.71
C ILE A 108 3.76 -1.69 -10.27
N LEU A 109 3.76 -2.94 -9.83
CA LEU A 109 4.22 -3.28 -8.48
C LEU A 109 5.73 -3.09 -8.35
N PHE A 110 6.21 -2.78 -7.16
CA PHE A 110 7.61 -2.41 -6.93
C PHE A 110 8.58 -3.55 -7.23
N ARG A 111 8.27 -4.76 -6.79
CA ARG A 111 9.08 -5.97 -7.04
C ARG A 111 8.62 -6.76 -8.25
N LYS A 112 7.60 -6.27 -8.96
CA LYS A 112 6.97 -7.00 -10.07
C LYS A 112 6.39 -8.36 -9.65
N GLU A 113 5.96 -8.44 -8.39
CA GLU A 113 5.37 -9.67 -7.83
C GLU A 113 4.01 -9.96 -8.42
N GLN A 114 3.74 -11.24 -8.55
CA GLN A 114 2.44 -11.77 -8.92
C GLN A 114 2.23 -13.16 -8.30
N LEU A 115 0.99 -13.60 -8.21
CA LEU A 115 0.70 -14.98 -7.82
C LEU A 115 1.35 -15.95 -8.80
N SER A 116 1.88 -17.05 -8.27
CA SER A 116 2.37 -18.19 -9.07
C SER A 116 1.33 -19.30 -9.22
N GLU A 117 0.16 -19.13 -8.64
CA GLU A 117 -0.97 -20.04 -8.69
C GLU A 117 -2.10 -19.41 -9.50
N ASP A 118 -2.87 -20.25 -10.20
CA ASP A 118 -4.08 -19.81 -10.87
C ASP A 118 -5.17 -19.49 -9.85
N ILE A 119 -5.91 -18.45 -10.14
CA ILE A 119 -7.09 -18.05 -9.36
C ILE A 119 -8.33 -18.15 -10.23
N ASP A 120 -9.46 -18.44 -9.61
CA ASP A 120 -10.73 -18.43 -10.29
C ASP A 120 -11.15 -16.98 -10.61
N GLU A 121 -10.93 -16.58 -11.86
CA GLU A 121 -11.24 -15.24 -12.34
C GLU A 121 -12.76 -14.95 -12.49
N THR A 122 -13.61 -15.91 -12.16
CA THR A 122 -15.06 -15.70 -12.09
C THR A 122 -15.52 -15.08 -10.75
N LEU A 123 -14.66 -15.08 -9.74
CA LEU A 123 -14.98 -14.66 -8.37
C LEU A 123 -14.64 -13.20 -8.01
N PRO A 124 -13.87 -12.43 -8.79
CA PRO A 124 -13.50 -11.08 -8.37
C PRO A 124 -14.69 -10.14 -8.23
N ALA A 125 -14.65 -9.33 -7.16
CA ALA A 125 -15.54 -8.21 -6.96
C ALA A 125 -14.88 -6.91 -7.44
N ASP A 126 -15.59 -6.13 -8.25
CA ASP A 126 -15.12 -4.81 -8.69
C ASP A 126 -15.35 -3.78 -7.58
N LEU A 127 -14.31 -3.03 -7.22
CA LEU A 127 -14.40 -1.93 -6.27
C LEU A 127 -14.63 -0.62 -7.04
N ILE A 128 -15.91 -0.32 -7.30
CA ILE A 128 -16.32 0.88 -8.01
C ILE A 128 -16.46 2.01 -6.99
N LEU A 129 -15.69 3.10 -7.18
CA LEU A 129 -15.61 4.21 -6.24
C LEU A 129 -15.71 5.55 -6.99
N LYS A 130 -16.38 6.51 -6.37
CA LYS A 130 -16.37 7.92 -6.76
C LYS A 130 -15.21 8.66 -6.09
N PRO A 131 -14.81 9.84 -6.58
CA PRO A 131 -13.81 10.66 -5.91
C PRO A 131 -14.20 10.91 -4.44
N GLY A 132 -13.25 10.70 -3.51
CA GLY A 132 -13.45 10.81 -2.06
C GLY A 132 -14.00 9.56 -1.38
N GLU A 133 -14.48 8.56 -2.11
CA GLU A 133 -14.83 7.26 -1.54
C GLU A 133 -13.57 6.39 -1.37
N MET A 134 -13.63 5.44 -0.45
CA MET A 134 -12.55 4.49 -0.21
C MET A 134 -13.05 3.06 -0.09
N SER A 135 -12.18 2.13 -0.36
CA SER A 135 -12.30 0.72 0.03
C SER A 135 -11.26 0.37 1.09
N VAL A 136 -11.59 -0.56 1.97
CA VAL A 136 -10.64 -1.11 2.94
C VAL A 136 -10.60 -2.62 2.79
N HIS A 137 -9.40 -3.19 2.77
CA HIS A 137 -9.21 -4.64 2.68
C HIS A 137 -8.04 -5.11 3.55
N ASP A 138 -8.12 -6.34 4.02
CA ASP A 138 -7.04 -7.02 4.72
C ASP A 138 -5.82 -7.20 3.80
N TYR A 139 -4.61 -7.17 4.33
CA TYR A 139 -3.37 -7.35 3.58
C TYR A 139 -3.26 -8.71 2.88
N GLY A 140 -3.95 -9.71 3.39
CA GLY A 140 -4.02 -11.04 2.79
C GLY A 140 -5.04 -11.17 1.65
N VAL A 141 -5.93 -10.18 1.46
CA VAL A 141 -6.83 -10.18 0.29
C VAL A 141 -6.01 -10.04 -0.98
N VAL A 142 -6.40 -10.76 -2.02
CA VAL A 142 -5.80 -10.68 -3.36
C VAL A 142 -6.45 -9.56 -4.15
N PRO A 143 -5.79 -8.39 -4.34
CA PRO A 143 -6.21 -7.35 -5.25
C PRO A 143 -5.53 -7.50 -6.61
N GLY A 144 -6.14 -6.88 -7.62
CA GLY A 144 -5.57 -6.73 -8.94
C GLY A 144 -6.30 -5.66 -9.74
N SER A 145 -5.77 -5.26 -10.87
CA SER A 145 -6.47 -4.40 -11.82
C SER A 145 -5.84 -4.46 -13.20
N GLU A 146 -6.67 -4.59 -14.20
CA GLU A 146 -6.31 -4.65 -15.62
C GLU A 146 -5.67 -3.34 -16.12
N ALA A 147 -5.22 -3.31 -17.37
CA ALA A 147 -4.83 -2.10 -18.10
C ALA A 147 -6.01 -1.12 -18.22
N ASN A 148 -5.72 0.18 -18.29
CA ASN A 148 -6.75 1.20 -18.48
C ASN A 148 -6.98 1.48 -19.97
N ASN A 149 -7.96 0.84 -20.55
CA ASN A 149 -8.33 1.00 -21.97
C ASN A 149 -9.33 2.13 -22.24
N SER A 150 -9.59 3.01 -21.26
CA SER A 150 -10.52 4.13 -21.38
C SER A 150 -9.79 5.45 -21.69
N ASP A 151 -10.60 6.47 -22.00
CA ASP A 151 -10.11 7.85 -22.19
C ASP A 151 -9.94 8.60 -20.86
N ASP A 152 -10.28 7.98 -19.73
CA ASP A 152 -10.25 8.58 -18.42
C ASP A 152 -9.04 8.15 -17.61
N ARG A 153 -8.37 9.09 -16.97
CA ARG A 153 -7.31 8.80 -16.01
C ARG A 153 -7.87 8.29 -14.68
N ARG A 154 -7.28 7.24 -14.11
CA ARG A 154 -7.60 6.74 -12.77
C ARG A 154 -6.47 7.02 -11.79
N ILE A 155 -6.78 7.72 -10.69
CA ILE A 155 -5.84 8.03 -9.60
C ILE A 155 -6.42 7.51 -8.31
N GLY A 156 -5.65 6.65 -7.64
CA GLY A 156 -5.95 6.17 -6.30
C GLY A 156 -4.75 6.35 -5.37
N PHE A 157 -5.06 6.56 -4.10
CA PHE A 157 -4.08 6.72 -3.04
C PHE A 157 -4.27 5.59 -2.02
N ALA A 158 -3.30 4.70 -1.96
CA ALA A 158 -3.29 3.58 -1.04
C ALA A 158 -2.57 3.97 0.26
N ILE A 159 -3.19 3.65 1.40
CA ILE A 159 -2.69 3.91 2.75
C ILE A 159 -2.65 2.57 3.49
N ALA A 160 -1.48 2.18 3.92
CA ALA A 160 -1.23 0.93 4.62
C ALA A 160 -1.27 1.17 6.14
N PHE A 161 -2.35 0.77 6.79
CA PHE A 161 -2.51 0.85 8.23
C PHE A 161 -2.11 -0.45 8.92
N ILE A 162 -1.45 -0.31 10.06
CA ILE A 162 -1.06 -1.42 10.93
C ILE A 162 -1.31 -1.04 12.39
N THR A 163 -1.47 -2.04 13.25
CA THR A 163 -1.47 -1.84 14.71
C THR A 163 -0.05 -1.87 15.26
N PRO A 164 0.25 -1.20 16.40
CA PRO A 164 1.61 -1.11 16.97
C PRO A 164 2.22 -2.46 17.37
N ASP A 165 1.42 -3.47 17.63
CA ASP A 165 1.85 -4.84 17.91
C ASP A 165 2.25 -5.63 16.64
N THR A 166 2.09 -5.06 15.46
CA THR A 166 2.70 -5.56 14.22
C THR A 166 4.21 -5.37 14.29
N LYS A 167 4.98 -6.45 14.16
CA LYS A 167 6.44 -6.43 14.29
C LYS A 167 7.13 -6.71 12.97
N PRO A 168 8.01 -5.80 12.49
CA PRO A 168 8.87 -6.09 11.35
C PRO A 168 9.83 -7.23 11.68
N VAL A 169 10.00 -8.19 10.75
CA VAL A 169 10.88 -9.33 10.97
C VAL A 169 12.32 -8.97 10.62
N GLY A 170 13.22 -9.15 11.60
CA GLY A 170 14.67 -9.05 11.37
C GLY A 170 15.21 -7.63 11.16
N ARG A 171 14.40 -6.59 11.33
CA ARG A 171 14.82 -5.19 11.13
C ARG A 171 13.93 -4.21 11.87
N LYS A 172 14.43 -2.99 12.03
CA LYS A 172 13.61 -1.83 12.42
C LYS A 172 13.07 -1.16 11.15
N GLU A 173 11.81 -0.76 11.17
CA GLU A 173 11.13 -0.07 10.08
C GLU A 173 10.58 1.28 10.55
N THR A 174 10.17 2.13 9.62
CA THR A 174 9.58 3.44 9.92
C THR A 174 8.07 3.41 9.70
N ALA A 175 7.32 4.07 10.59
CA ALA A 175 5.88 4.25 10.46
C ALA A 175 5.44 5.58 11.09
N MET A 176 4.33 6.15 10.63
CA MET A 176 3.74 7.36 11.20
C MET A 176 2.63 7.00 12.18
N LEU A 177 2.72 7.46 13.42
CA LEU A 177 1.60 7.36 14.37
C LEU A 177 0.51 8.38 13.99
N VAL A 178 -0.71 7.90 13.72
CA VAL A 178 -1.84 8.74 13.31
C VAL A 178 -2.99 8.76 14.31
N LYS A 179 -3.07 7.76 15.20
CA LYS A 179 -4.04 7.72 16.30
C LYS A 179 -3.51 6.86 17.45
N GLY A 180 -3.89 7.20 18.68
CA GLY A 180 -3.56 6.42 19.87
C GLY A 180 -2.09 6.50 20.29
N SER A 181 -1.49 5.36 20.59
CA SER A 181 -0.13 5.23 21.10
C SER A 181 0.65 4.11 20.44
N ALA A 182 1.97 4.25 20.38
CA ALA A 182 2.88 3.22 19.89
C ALA A 182 4.19 3.22 20.68
N SER A 183 4.78 2.03 20.87
CA SER A 183 6.13 1.90 21.39
C SER A 183 7.16 2.12 20.29
N GLU A 184 8.22 2.88 20.58
CA GLU A 184 9.35 3.06 19.65
C GLU A 184 10.31 1.85 19.59
N ALA A 185 9.99 0.77 20.29
CA ALA A 185 10.86 -0.40 20.34
C ALA A 185 11.01 -1.09 18.97
N ASP A 186 9.88 -1.24 18.25
CA ASP A 186 9.83 -1.95 16.96
C ASP A 186 9.76 -0.98 15.76
N TRP A 187 9.30 0.26 15.98
CA TRP A 187 9.08 1.25 14.95
C TRP A 187 9.85 2.54 15.21
N GLU A 188 10.48 3.07 14.19
CA GLU A 188 10.97 4.44 14.19
C GLU A 188 9.84 5.37 13.70
N LEU A 189 9.37 6.26 14.60
CA LEU A 189 8.23 7.10 14.29
C LEU A 189 8.60 8.21 13.31
N GLU A 190 7.82 8.33 12.24
CA GLU A 190 7.97 9.32 11.19
C GLU A 190 7.33 10.65 11.60
N PRO A 191 8.00 11.80 11.38
CA PRO A 191 7.44 13.11 11.68
C PRO A 191 6.43 13.52 10.61
N ARG A 192 5.44 14.33 11.00
CA ARG A 192 4.53 15.01 10.06
C ARG A 192 5.25 16.13 9.31
N PRO A 193 4.99 16.34 8.01
CA PRO A 193 5.53 17.46 7.25
C PRO A 193 4.90 18.76 7.73
N LYS A 194 5.71 19.82 7.92
CA LYS A 194 5.22 21.16 8.30
C LYS A 194 4.92 22.05 7.10
N ARG A 195 5.57 21.78 5.98
CA ARG A 195 5.40 22.46 4.69
C ARG A 195 5.70 21.46 3.58
N ASP A 196 5.07 21.66 2.45
CA ASP A 196 5.31 20.83 1.26
C ASP A 196 6.78 20.91 0.84
N LEU A 197 7.39 19.74 0.69
CA LEU A 197 8.74 19.60 0.16
C LEU A 197 9.84 20.37 0.90
N ASP A 198 9.64 20.75 2.15
CA ASP A 198 10.72 21.40 2.91
C ASP A 198 11.91 20.45 3.17
N LEU A 199 13.02 21.01 3.67
CA LEU A 199 14.23 20.22 3.87
C LEU A 199 14.03 19.05 4.84
N ARG A 200 13.31 19.29 5.95
CA ARG A 200 13.04 18.26 6.98
C ARG A 200 12.14 17.16 6.43
N ALA A 201 11.09 17.54 5.70
CA ALA A 201 10.21 16.60 5.01
C ALA A 201 11.00 15.70 4.04
N LYS A 202 11.89 16.30 3.22
CA LYS A 202 12.75 15.55 2.29
C LYS A 202 13.75 14.65 3.00
N GLU A 203 14.31 15.07 4.13
CA GLU A 203 15.23 14.26 4.93
C GLU A 203 14.51 13.07 5.56
N ALA A 204 13.36 13.29 6.20
CA ALA A 204 12.54 12.22 6.76
C ALA A 204 12.12 11.20 5.69
N HIS A 205 11.63 11.68 4.55
CA HIS A 205 11.27 10.82 3.43
C HIS A 205 12.49 10.01 2.91
N ARG A 206 13.64 10.66 2.71
CA ARG A 206 14.86 9.98 2.24
C ARG A 206 15.32 8.91 3.22
N HIS A 207 15.27 9.20 4.53
CA HIS A 207 15.59 8.25 5.58
C HIS A 207 14.66 7.04 5.56
N ALA A 208 13.35 7.26 5.57
CA ALA A 208 12.36 6.20 5.49
C ALA A 208 12.52 5.34 4.22
N MET A 209 12.77 5.96 3.08
CA MET A 209 13.01 5.25 1.82
C MET A 209 14.32 4.46 1.83
N LYS A 210 15.38 4.95 2.47
CA LYS A 210 16.65 4.23 2.60
C LYS A 210 16.48 2.94 3.42
N ILE A 211 15.75 3.00 4.54
CA ILE A 211 15.43 1.81 5.35
C ILE A 211 14.64 0.81 4.51
N ARG A 212 13.57 1.26 3.88
CA ARG A 212 12.70 0.42 3.06
C ARG A 212 13.42 -0.24 1.88
N THR A 213 14.19 0.53 1.09
CA THR A 213 14.89 0.01 -0.11
C THR A 213 16.12 -0.80 0.23
N GLY A 214 16.85 -0.46 1.29
CA GLY A 214 17.99 -1.23 1.75
C GLY A 214 17.65 -2.68 2.06
N HIS A 215 16.43 -2.93 2.53
CA HIS A 215 15.94 -4.28 2.75
C HIS A 215 15.72 -5.06 1.45
N PHE A 216 15.13 -4.45 0.41
CA PHE A 216 14.84 -5.14 -0.86
C PHE A 216 16.11 -5.56 -1.61
N TYR A 217 17.23 -4.86 -1.43
CA TYR A 217 18.51 -5.23 -2.04
C TYR A 217 19.28 -6.30 -1.25
N ASN A 218 19.14 -6.32 0.07
CA ASN A 218 19.84 -7.29 0.92
C ASN A 218 19.22 -8.70 0.89
N THR A 219 17.92 -8.82 0.62
CA THR A 219 17.23 -10.13 0.48
C THR A 219 17.58 -10.87 -0.83
N LYS A 220 18.13 -10.18 -1.83
CA LYS A 220 18.66 -10.82 -3.06
C LYS A 220 20.04 -11.44 -2.91
N GLY A 221 20.72 -11.24 -1.77
CA GLY A 221 22.08 -11.75 -1.51
C GLY A 221 22.17 -13.12 -0.85
N THR A 222 21.04 -13.78 -0.53
CA THR A 222 21.04 -15.12 0.11
C THR A 222 20.28 -16.15 -0.74
N VAL A 223 20.77 -16.36 -1.96
CA VAL A 223 20.62 -17.66 -2.63
C VAL A 223 22.03 -18.24 -2.64
N THR A 224 22.41 -18.88 -1.55
CA THR A 224 23.55 -19.78 -1.51
C THR A 224 23.04 -21.19 -1.73
N GLY A 225 23.69 -21.85 -2.65
CA GLY A 225 23.71 -23.17 -3.16
C GLY A 225 23.27 -24.36 -2.33
#